data_84a359dc8d5c248993bd86b6dd712209
#
_entry.id   84a359dc8d5c248993bd86b6dd712209
#
_cell.length_a   1.000
_cell.length_b   1.000
_cell.length_c   1.000
_cell.angle_alpha   90.00
_cell.angle_beta   90.00
_cell.angle_gamma   90.00
#
_symmetry.space_group_name_H-M   'P 1'
#
loop_
_entity.id
_entity.type
_entity.pdbx_description
1 polymer ?
#
loop_
_entity_poly.entity_id
_entity_poly.type
_entity_poly.pdbx_seq_one_letter_code
_entity_poly.pdbx_strand_id
1 'polypeptide(L)'
;MINRRHALGLLAATTLAPARSLANVSYQRSEFRDDLAKRFFDLGTTGTFVAYKVDDYLIIASDKVRSGEGRLPASTFKIPNSIIALETGVVEDPDKDVFKWDGVTRSIEAWNKDHTLRSAIAVSAVPVYQEIARRIGAERMQKYVDLFDYGNRDIGGGIEIGRAHV
;
A
#
# COMPACT_ATOMS: atom_id res chain seq x y z
N MET A 1 12.75 41.53 68.20
CA MET A 1 12.08 40.35 67.58
C MET A 1 11.90 40.63 66.08
N ILE A 2 12.78 40.11 65.24
CA ILE A 2 12.77 40.36 63.82
C ILE A 2 12.41 39.06 63.08
N ASN A 3 11.29 39.13 62.44
CA ASN A 3 10.70 37.98 61.76
C ASN A 3 11.28 37.85 60.35
N ARG A 4 12.03 36.75 60.01
CA ARG A 4 12.62 36.46 58.72
C ARG A 4 11.57 35.76 57.86
N ARG A 5 11.07 36.49 56.86
CA ARG A 5 10.26 35.91 55.78
C ARG A 5 11.18 35.29 54.75
N HIS A 6 11.04 33.98 54.53
CA HIS A 6 11.73 33.29 53.49
C HIS A 6 11.10 33.64 52.14
N ALA A 7 11.91 34.20 51.26
CA ALA A 7 11.57 34.34 49.84
C ALA A 7 11.92 33.01 49.13
N LEU A 8 10.91 32.27 48.75
CA LEU A 8 11.05 31.13 47.86
C LEU A 8 11.13 31.65 46.40
N GLY A 9 12.32 31.64 45.86
CA GLY A 9 12.52 31.87 44.41
C GLY A 9 12.04 30.69 43.57
N LEU A 10 11.01 30.91 42.78
CA LEU A 10 10.59 29.95 41.74
C LEU A 10 11.59 30.01 40.60
N LEU A 11 12.47 29.01 40.47
CA LEU A 11 13.23 28.78 39.26
C LEU A 11 12.28 28.14 38.22
N ALA A 12 11.86 28.93 37.24
CA ALA A 12 11.18 28.43 36.06
C ALA A 12 12.23 27.73 35.17
N ALA A 13 12.24 26.42 35.17
CA ALA A 13 13.02 25.62 34.21
C ALA A 13 12.32 25.71 32.87
N THR A 14 12.79 26.58 31.97
CA THR A 14 12.41 26.57 30.56
C THR A 14 13.08 25.38 29.92
N THR A 15 12.33 24.29 29.75
CA THR A 15 12.74 23.20 28.91
C THR A 15 12.73 23.67 27.44
N LEU A 16 13.92 23.95 26.91
CA LEU A 16 14.09 24.11 25.46
C LEU A 16 13.76 22.75 24.83
N ALA A 17 12.59 22.66 24.21
CA ALA A 17 12.32 21.57 23.31
C ALA A 17 13.38 21.57 22.18
N PRO A 18 13.98 20.43 21.84
CA PRO A 18 14.94 20.41 20.76
C PRO A 18 14.25 20.90 19.48
N ALA A 19 14.81 21.96 18.89
CA ALA A 19 14.38 22.40 17.57
C ALA A 19 14.52 21.22 16.63
N ARG A 20 13.39 20.64 16.19
CA ARG A 20 13.39 19.66 15.11
C ARG A 20 14.03 20.35 13.91
N SER A 21 15.21 19.87 13.56
CA SER A 21 15.92 20.28 12.36
C SER A 21 14.96 20.14 11.18
N LEU A 22 14.59 21.26 10.56
CA LEU A 22 13.88 21.30 9.29
C LEU A 22 14.82 20.98 8.09
N ALA A 23 16.00 20.46 8.40
CA ALA A 23 16.95 19.98 7.41
C ALA A 23 16.51 18.60 6.91
N ASN A 24 16.15 18.55 5.64
CA ASN A 24 15.78 17.44 4.76
C ASN A 24 14.28 17.26 4.52
N VAL A 25 13.60 18.30 4.07
CA VAL A 25 12.50 18.09 3.13
C VAL A 25 13.16 17.74 1.80
N SER A 26 13.34 16.44 1.55
CA SER A 26 13.79 15.95 0.24
C SER A 26 12.69 16.28 -0.75
N TYR A 27 12.92 17.30 -1.59
CA TYR A 27 11.97 17.66 -2.63
C TYR A 27 11.93 16.53 -3.65
N GLN A 28 10.78 15.88 -3.79
CA GLN A 28 10.52 14.92 -4.84
C GLN A 28 10.70 15.62 -6.19
N ARG A 29 11.62 15.10 -7.01
CA ARG A 29 11.86 15.57 -8.37
C ARG A 29 11.08 14.73 -9.35
N SER A 30 10.64 15.31 -10.45
CA SER A 30 9.98 14.59 -11.55
C SER A 30 10.70 14.84 -12.86
N GLU A 31 10.97 13.79 -13.60
CA GLU A 31 11.53 13.80 -14.95
C GLU A 31 10.52 13.17 -15.91
N PHE A 32 10.10 13.92 -16.94
CA PHE A 32 9.17 13.43 -17.95
C PHE A 32 9.94 13.04 -19.22
N ARG A 33 9.69 11.83 -19.69
CA ARG A 33 10.45 11.17 -20.76
C ARG A 33 9.53 10.89 -21.96
N ASP A 34 9.52 11.81 -22.92
CA ASP A 34 8.72 11.68 -24.16
C ASP A 34 9.13 10.48 -25.01
N ASP A 35 10.39 10.07 -24.94
CA ASP A 35 10.89 8.88 -25.63
C ASP A 35 10.24 7.59 -25.11
N LEU A 36 9.87 7.54 -23.81
CA LEU A 36 9.11 6.46 -23.22
C LEU A 36 7.64 6.52 -23.62
N ALA A 37 7.05 7.72 -23.70
CA ALA A 37 5.68 7.91 -24.19
C ALA A 37 5.51 7.42 -25.63
N LYS A 38 6.52 7.67 -26.47
CA LYS A 38 6.54 7.24 -27.87
C LYS A 38 6.35 5.73 -28.03
N ARG A 39 6.81 4.90 -27.08
CA ARG A 39 6.64 3.45 -27.13
C ARG A 39 5.18 3.02 -27.14
N PHE A 40 4.32 3.68 -26.37
CA PHE A 40 2.88 3.40 -26.38
C PHE A 40 2.25 3.80 -27.70
N PHE A 41 2.64 4.97 -28.22
CA PHE A 41 2.15 5.43 -29.52
C PHE A 41 2.54 4.49 -30.66
N ASP A 42 3.80 4.05 -30.72
CA ASP A 42 4.32 3.13 -31.76
C ASP A 42 3.58 1.77 -31.73
N LEU A 43 3.04 1.38 -30.58
CA LEU A 43 2.23 0.16 -30.43
C LEU A 43 0.73 0.39 -30.65
N GLY A 44 0.31 1.58 -31.06
CA GLY A 44 -1.10 1.92 -31.29
C GLY A 44 -1.95 1.86 -30.03
N THR A 45 -1.36 2.08 -28.86
CA THR A 45 -2.03 2.01 -27.56
C THR A 45 -1.78 3.26 -26.71
N THR A 46 -2.51 3.40 -25.61
CA THR A 46 -2.30 4.43 -24.62
C THR A 46 -1.86 3.80 -23.29
N GLY A 47 -0.89 4.42 -22.64
CA GLY A 47 -0.39 3.94 -21.37
C GLY A 47 0.51 4.97 -20.72
N THR A 48 0.99 4.66 -19.52
CA THR A 48 2.03 5.41 -18.86
C THR A 48 3.01 4.46 -18.17
N PHE A 49 4.25 4.86 -18.12
CA PHE A 49 5.30 4.24 -17.35
C PHE A 49 5.69 5.20 -16.23
N VAL A 50 5.81 4.67 -15.02
CA VAL A 50 6.29 5.43 -13.87
C VAL A 50 7.33 4.57 -13.14
N ALA A 51 8.47 5.16 -12.86
CA ALA A 51 9.49 4.58 -11.98
C ALA A 51 9.84 5.57 -10.88
N TYR A 52 9.99 5.07 -9.66
CA TYR A 52 10.43 5.85 -8.52
C TYR A 52 11.82 5.39 -8.08
N LYS A 53 12.78 6.29 -8.16
CA LYS A 53 14.13 6.07 -7.66
C LYS A 53 14.21 6.57 -6.23
N VAL A 54 14.18 5.64 -5.27
CA VAL A 54 14.05 5.94 -3.85
C VAL A 54 15.20 6.80 -3.34
N ASP A 55 16.44 6.44 -3.65
CA ASP A 55 17.65 7.12 -3.16
C ASP A 55 17.76 8.57 -3.63
N ASP A 56 17.19 8.89 -4.78
CA ASP A 56 17.25 10.23 -5.38
C ASP A 56 15.96 11.02 -5.19
N TYR A 57 14.93 10.40 -4.60
CA TYR A 57 13.57 10.96 -4.54
C TYR A 57 13.07 11.43 -5.93
N LEU A 58 13.37 10.63 -6.96
CA LEU A 58 13.10 10.97 -8.35
C LEU A 58 11.99 10.09 -8.93
N ILE A 59 10.94 10.74 -9.43
CA ILE A 59 9.94 10.10 -10.29
C ILE A 59 10.37 10.29 -11.74
N ILE A 60 10.46 9.20 -12.50
CA ILE A 60 10.60 9.19 -13.96
C ILE A 60 9.28 8.74 -14.53
N ALA A 61 8.65 9.54 -15.36
CA ALA A 61 7.35 9.21 -15.95
C ALA A 61 7.31 9.51 -17.45
N SER A 62 6.55 8.71 -18.20
CA SER A 62 6.36 8.90 -19.64
C SER A 62 5.27 9.91 -19.97
N ASP A 63 4.35 10.20 -19.04
CA ASP A 63 3.23 11.10 -19.25
C ASP A 63 2.90 11.81 -17.93
N LYS A 64 2.96 13.14 -17.95
CA LYS A 64 2.76 13.97 -16.76
C LYS A 64 1.34 13.88 -16.19
N VAL A 65 0.34 13.82 -17.05
CA VAL A 65 -1.06 13.81 -16.65
C VAL A 65 -1.43 12.41 -16.17
N ARG A 66 -1.19 11.40 -17.02
CA ARG A 66 -1.56 10.01 -16.72
C ARG A 66 -0.82 9.42 -15.51
N SER A 67 0.41 9.87 -15.26
CA SER A 67 1.17 9.39 -14.10
C SER A 67 0.59 9.85 -12.75
N GLY A 68 -0.20 10.91 -12.76
CA GLY A 68 -0.92 11.42 -11.59
C GLY A 68 -2.36 10.93 -11.47
N GLU A 69 -2.86 10.17 -12.45
CA GLU A 69 -4.22 9.64 -12.40
C GLU A 69 -4.27 8.31 -11.62
N GLY A 70 -5.14 8.24 -10.63
CA GLY A 70 -5.41 7.00 -9.91
C GLY A 70 -6.02 5.94 -10.84
N ARG A 71 -5.61 4.69 -10.62
CA ARG A 71 -6.08 3.52 -11.39
C ARG A 71 -6.49 2.41 -10.44
N LEU A 72 -7.39 1.54 -10.88
CA LEU A 72 -7.71 0.34 -10.13
C LEU A 72 -6.47 -0.54 -10.02
N PRO A 73 -6.08 -0.95 -8.80
CA PRO A 73 -4.86 -1.71 -8.57
C PRO A 73 -4.93 -3.12 -9.15
N ALA A 74 -6.14 -3.63 -9.41
CA ALA A 74 -6.37 -4.99 -9.89
C ALA A 74 -5.54 -6.01 -9.08
N SER A 75 -4.78 -6.88 -9.74
CA SER A 75 -3.99 -7.91 -9.07
C SER A 75 -2.83 -7.40 -8.23
N THR A 76 -2.43 -6.14 -8.36
CA THR A 76 -1.39 -5.57 -7.48
C THR A 76 -1.89 -5.41 -6.05
N PHE A 77 -3.22 -5.29 -5.83
CA PHE A 77 -3.82 -5.28 -4.49
C PHE A 77 -3.58 -6.57 -3.70
N LYS A 78 -3.23 -7.67 -4.36
CA LYS A 78 -2.86 -8.91 -3.68
C LYS A 78 -1.63 -8.74 -2.77
N ILE A 79 -0.77 -7.77 -3.05
CA ILE A 79 0.40 -7.46 -2.20
C ILE A 79 -0.05 -6.95 -0.83
N PRO A 80 -0.76 -5.80 -0.71
CA PRO A 80 -1.26 -5.35 0.59
C PRO A 80 -2.20 -6.37 1.23
N ASN A 81 -3.08 -7.04 0.47
CA ASN A 81 -3.96 -8.07 0.99
C ASN A 81 -3.19 -9.23 1.66
N SER A 82 -2.07 -9.67 1.07
CA SER A 82 -1.21 -10.70 1.67
C SER A 82 -0.58 -10.22 2.98
N ILE A 83 -0.09 -8.97 3.01
CA ILE A 83 0.49 -8.38 4.23
C ILE A 83 -0.57 -8.33 5.33
N ILE A 84 -1.78 -7.87 5.01
CA ILE A 84 -2.90 -7.78 5.96
C ILE A 84 -3.30 -9.17 6.45
N ALA A 85 -3.32 -10.18 5.58
CA ALA A 85 -3.64 -11.56 5.96
C ALA A 85 -2.67 -12.11 7.00
N LEU A 86 -1.37 -11.85 6.83
CA LEU A 86 -0.32 -12.25 7.77
C LEU A 86 -0.42 -11.46 9.08
N GLU A 87 -0.55 -10.14 9.01
CA GLU A 87 -0.66 -9.28 10.20
C GLU A 87 -1.91 -9.56 11.05
N THR A 88 -3.01 -9.98 10.41
CA THR A 88 -4.27 -10.28 11.10
C THR A 88 -4.40 -11.74 11.55
N GLY A 89 -3.40 -12.58 11.28
CA GLY A 89 -3.43 -14.02 11.58
C GLY A 89 -4.46 -14.82 10.77
N VAL A 90 -4.98 -14.26 9.66
CA VAL A 90 -5.82 -14.98 8.70
C VAL A 90 -5.01 -16.04 7.96
N VAL A 91 -3.72 -15.76 7.81
CA VAL A 91 -2.68 -16.71 7.39
C VAL A 91 -1.56 -16.65 8.43
N GLU A 92 -1.25 -17.79 9.04
CA GLU A 92 -0.16 -17.92 10.01
C GLU A 92 1.15 -18.34 9.32
N ASP A 93 1.05 -19.29 8.38
CA ASP A 93 2.20 -19.78 7.61
C ASP A 93 1.89 -19.72 6.09
N PRO A 94 2.58 -18.84 5.33
CA PRO A 94 2.30 -18.66 3.91
C PRO A 94 2.60 -19.91 3.05
N ASP A 95 3.31 -20.88 3.59
CA ASP A 95 3.68 -22.11 2.90
C ASP A 95 2.84 -23.33 3.29
N LYS A 96 2.16 -23.28 4.47
CA LYS A 96 1.43 -24.44 5.02
C LYS A 96 -0.07 -24.23 5.08
N ASP A 97 -0.55 -23.01 5.29
CA ASP A 97 -1.98 -22.75 5.38
C ASP A 97 -2.64 -22.92 4.02
N VAL A 98 -3.48 -23.97 3.93
CA VAL A 98 -4.08 -24.38 2.67
C VAL A 98 -5.48 -23.83 2.51
N PHE A 99 -5.69 -23.11 1.43
CA PHE A 99 -6.99 -22.71 0.89
C PHE A 99 -7.46 -23.80 -0.07
N LYS A 100 -8.50 -24.52 0.34
CA LYS A 100 -9.07 -25.60 -0.46
C LYS A 100 -9.75 -25.05 -1.70
N TRP A 101 -9.57 -25.76 -2.82
CA TRP A 101 -10.32 -25.47 -4.03
C TRP A 101 -11.83 -25.67 -3.78
N ASP A 102 -12.62 -24.74 -4.27
CA ASP A 102 -14.08 -24.76 -4.10
C ASP A 102 -14.82 -25.69 -5.08
N GLY A 103 -14.10 -26.43 -5.90
CA GLY A 103 -14.66 -27.34 -6.91
C GLY A 103 -15.16 -26.65 -8.18
N VAL A 104 -15.11 -25.31 -8.26
CA VAL A 104 -15.54 -24.55 -9.44
C VAL A 104 -14.43 -24.51 -10.46
N THR A 105 -14.65 -25.10 -11.64
CA THR A 105 -13.70 -25.04 -12.75
C THR A 105 -13.71 -23.69 -13.41
N ARG A 106 -12.54 -23.05 -13.46
CA ARG A 106 -12.31 -21.74 -14.08
C ARG A 106 -11.42 -21.87 -15.31
N SER A 107 -11.46 -20.91 -16.20
CA SER A 107 -10.67 -20.90 -17.45
C SER A 107 -9.15 -20.87 -17.20
N ILE A 108 -8.70 -20.39 -16.04
CA ILE A 108 -7.29 -20.44 -15.65
C ILE A 108 -7.08 -21.72 -14.86
N GLU A 109 -6.51 -22.73 -15.51
CA GLU A 109 -6.32 -24.08 -14.97
C GLU A 109 -5.54 -24.07 -13.64
N ALA A 110 -4.52 -23.20 -13.53
CA ALA A 110 -3.71 -23.05 -12.33
C ALA A 110 -4.50 -22.68 -11.08
N TRP A 111 -5.74 -22.18 -11.20
CA TRP A 111 -6.62 -21.83 -10.09
C TRP A 111 -7.49 -22.98 -9.59
N ASN A 112 -7.58 -24.09 -10.36
CA ASN A 112 -8.48 -25.21 -10.10
C ASN A 112 -7.81 -26.29 -9.22
N LYS A 113 -7.23 -25.85 -8.12
CA LYS A 113 -6.57 -26.70 -7.12
C LYS A 113 -6.42 -25.99 -5.78
N ASP A 114 -5.99 -26.73 -4.77
CA ASP A 114 -5.63 -26.18 -3.46
C ASP A 114 -4.41 -25.26 -3.58
N HIS A 115 -4.40 -24.19 -2.79
CA HIS A 115 -3.31 -23.23 -2.76
C HIS A 115 -2.90 -22.87 -1.32
N THR A 116 -1.62 -22.60 -1.13
CA THR A 116 -1.12 -21.79 -0.02
C THR A 116 -1.06 -20.32 -0.45
N LEU A 117 -0.82 -19.40 0.49
CA LEU A 117 -0.65 -17.97 0.14
C LEU A 117 0.46 -17.77 -0.91
N ARG A 118 1.61 -18.47 -0.73
CA ARG A 118 2.75 -18.42 -1.65
C ARG A 118 2.37 -18.89 -3.06
N SER A 119 1.70 -20.03 -3.17
CA SER A 119 1.30 -20.56 -4.48
C SER A 119 0.19 -19.71 -5.12
N ALA A 120 -0.71 -19.14 -4.32
CA ALA A 120 -1.80 -18.30 -4.80
C ALA A 120 -1.29 -16.98 -5.41
N ILE A 121 -0.29 -16.34 -4.78
CA ILE A 121 0.27 -15.09 -5.31
C ILE A 121 1.03 -15.34 -6.61
N ALA A 122 1.75 -16.47 -6.71
CA ALA A 122 2.55 -16.81 -7.90
C ALA A 122 1.70 -16.95 -9.17
N VAL A 123 0.46 -17.46 -9.05
CA VAL A 123 -0.48 -17.63 -10.16
C VAL A 123 -1.60 -16.60 -10.16
N SER A 124 -1.52 -15.60 -9.29
CA SER A 124 -2.54 -14.57 -9.13
C SER A 124 -3.95 -15.12 -8.92
N ALA A 125 -4.09 -16.15 -8.06
CA ALA A 125 -5.33 -16.90 -7.83
C ALA A 125 -6.41 -16.02 -7.19
N VAL A 126 -7.27 -15.40 -7.99
CA VAL A 126 -8.34 -14.50 -7.54
C VAL A 126 -9.27 -15.19 -6.53
N PRO A 127 -9.74 -16.45 -6.71
CA PRO A 127 -10.65 -17.07 -5.75
C PRO A 127 -10.08 -17.16 -4.34
N VAL A 128 -8.78 -17.48 -4.23
CA VAL A 128 -8.08 -17.57 -2.94
C VAL A 128 -8.03 -16.20 -2.26
N TYR A 129 -7.71 -15.16 -3.02
CA TYR A 129 -7.62 -13.81 -2.48
C TYR A 129 -8.97 -13.21 -2.11
N GLN A 130 -10.04 -13.59 -2.79
CA GLN A 130 -11.40 -13.26 -2.39
C GLN A 130 -11.75 -13.92 -1.05
N GLU A 131 -11.34 -15.17 -0.84
CA GLU A 131 -11.56 -15.88 0.43
C GLU A 131 -10.72 -15.23 1.56
N ILE A 132 -9.46 -14.89 1.30
CA ILE A 132 -8.61 -14.16 2.24
C ILE A 132 -9.26 -12.83 2.63
N ALA A 133 -9.73 -12.05 1.66
CA ALA A 133 -10.39 -10.77 1.91
C ALA A 133 -11.67 -10.93 2.77
N ARG A 134 -12.48 -11.97 2.51
CA ARG A 134 -13.65 -12.29 3.34
C ARG A 134 -13.27 -12.61 4.79
N ARG A 135 -12.20 -13.41 5.00
CA ARG A 135 -11.70 -13.75 6.34
C ARG A 135 -11.10 -12.55 7.07
N ILE A 136 -10.43 -11.65 6.37
CA ILE A 136 -9.95 -10.38 6.94
C ILE A 136 -11.16 -9.54 7.38
N GLY A 137 -12.15 -9.40 6.53
CA GLY A 137 -13.32 -8.56 6.75
C GLY A 137 -13.09 -7.08 6.45
N ALA A 138 -14.17 -6.35 6.17
CA ALA A 138 -14.10 -4.98 5.70
C ALA A 138 -13.43 -4.02 6.71
N GLU A 139 -13.76 -4.16 8.00
CA GLU A 139 -13.26 -3.28 9.05
C GLU A 139 -11.72 -3.37 9.18
N ARG A 140 -11.17 -4.59 9.26
CA ARG A 140 -9.72 -4.77 9.35
C ARG A 140 -9.03 -4.36 8.05
N MET A 141 -9.64 -4.67 6.90
CA MET A 141 -9.11 -4.27 5.59
C MET A 141 -9.00 -2.75 5.51
N GLN A 142 -10.06 -2.00 5.86
CA GLN A 142 -10.07 -0.54 5.85
C GLN A 142 -8.99 0.04 6.78
N LYS A 143 -8.90 -0.48 8.01
CA LYS A 143 -7.88 -0.04 8.97
C LYS A 143 -6.46 -0.12 8.39
N TYR A 144 -6.13 -1.22 7.72
CA TYR A 144 -4.79 -1.38 7.15
C TYR A 144 -4.57 -0.58 5.87
N VAL A 145 -5.59 -0.43 5.04
CA VAL A 145 -5.56 0.45 3.86
C VAL A 145 -5.29 1.89 4.27
N ASP A 146 -5.92 2.35 5.37
CA ASP A 146 -5.67 3.67 5.97
C ASP A 146 -4.24 3.78 6.53
N LEU A 147 -3.78 2.73 7.25
CA LEU A 147 -2.44 2.69 7.84
C LEU A 147 -1.33 2.74 6.79
N PHE A 148 -1.54 2.07 5.66
CA PHE A 148 -0.60 2.04 4.54
C PHE A 148 -0.65 3.32 3.69
N ASP A 149 -1.63 4.20 3.93
CA ASP A 149 -1.92 5.34 3.06
C ASP A 149 -2.08 4.90 1.58
N TYR A 150 -2.79 3.76 1.38
CA TYR A 150 -2.85 3.09 0.08
C TYR A 150 -3.89 3.72 -0.83
N GLY A 151 -3.43 4.31 -1.92
CA GLY A 151 -4.28 4.91 -2.94
C GLY A 151 -5.20 5.99 -2.39
N ASN A 152 -6.48 5.97 -2.76
CA ASN A 152 -7.50 6.87 -2.22
C ASN A 152 -8.11 6.40 -0.89
N ARG A 153 -7.60 5.29 -0.34
CA ARG A 153 -8.09 4.65 0.90
C ARG A 153 -9.55 4.19 0.88
N ASP A 154 -10.17 4.14 -0.28
CA ASP A 154 -11.57 3.75 -0.43
C ASP A 154 -11.70 2.29 -0.89
N ILE A 155 -12.28 1.45 -0.03
CA ILE A 155 -12.67 0.06 -0.34
C ILE A 155 -14.19 -0.08 -0.51
N GLY A 156 -14.92 1.03 -0.69
CA GLY A 156 -16.38 1.08 -0.70
C GLY A 156 -17.09 0.29 -1.82
N GLY A 157 -16.34 -0.21 -2.80
CA GLY A 157 -16.85 -1.14 -3.82
C GLY A 157 -17.06 -2.58 -3.34
N GLY A 158 -16.84 -2.86 -2.06
CA GLY A 158 -16.86 -4.19 -1.44
C GLY A 158 -15.46 -4.76 -1.28
N ILE A 159 -15.33 -5.79 -0.42
CA ILE A 159 -14.07 -6.49 -0.14
C ILE A 159 -13.60 -7.40 -1.29
N GLU A 160 -14.25 -7.34 -2.44
CA GLU A 160 -13.84 -8.09 -3.62
C GLU A 160 -12.57 -7.50 -4.22
N ILE A 161 -11.57 -8.34 -4.44
CA ILE A 161 -10.28 -7.98 -4.98
C ILE A 161 -10.42 -7.29 -6.34
N GLY A 162 -9.75 -6.15 -6.49
CA GLY A 162 -9.72 -5.39 -7.74
C GLY A 162 -10.69 -4.22 -7.81
N ARG A 163 -11.46 -3.95 -6.76
CA ARG A 163 -12.37 -2.79 -6.70
C ARG A 163 -11.88 -1.64 -5.82
N ALA A 164 -10.78 -1.82 -5.07
CA ALA A 164 -10.17 -0.68 -4.42
C ALA A 164 -9.68 0.32 -5.48
N HIS A 165 -10.11 1.56 -5.40
CA HIS A 165 -9.65 2.62 -6.29
C HIS A 165 -8.32 3.17 -5.75
N VAL A 166 -7.30 3.27 -6.59
CA VAL A 166 -6.00 3.88 -6.27
C VAL A 166 -5.90 5.23 -6.92
#